data_a0ef31126af549cac672b0e2e79b3618
#
_entry.id   a0ef31126af549cac672b0e2e79b3618
#
_cell.length_a   1.000
_cell.length_b   1.000
_cell.length_c   1.000
_cell.angle_alpha   90.00
_cell.angle_beta   90.00
_cell.angle_gamma   90.00
#
_symmetry.space_group_name_H-M   'P 1'
#
loop_
_entity.id
_entity.type
_entity.pdbx_description
1 polymer ?
#
loop_
_entity_poly.entity_id
_entity_poly.type
_entity_poly.pdbx_seq_one_letter_code
_entity_poly.pdbx_strand_id
1 'polypeptide(L)'
;FDDVWADVQKEMAKQAVFIKSSEDLNKEQQNFVKNYYLKHVESNVIPLLLDASRPMHYVRDKSLYLGIAMQKKELQNEPKYAIIEIPTPLLGRFTILPSPENEIHVILLDDIIRYNLPYIFSFFGFDEFHAHAFKITRDAEFDLDNDINTNLAEKIAKAVKDRSKGKPTRFVFDENMHPQLVEFLIKKLDITKKDSIIPGRKIHNFKDFMDFPNVFQRQQPSIERSSFHHPELTTPQRPIANIVANKDILLAFPYHDFDHVIDVLREAAIDPDVTSIQITAYRLAPNSKIGNALVNAQRNGKNVTVMLELRARFDEQHNLLWKERFENDGIEVLVGLPNRKVHAKLCVIEKRTDNSTFKYGFVSTGNLNEKTAKLYSDFCLMTSHKGIMEDIDKVFDTLRNEDQNLDGNLPPSGNILFSPTYMRHEIMQFIDKEIQEAKANRKAHIIIKINSLSDKQLIKKLYEAAEAGVNIQMIVRGIYCAKNQKTFIKPIESISIVDEYLEHARVLYFYHAGEEKM
;
A
#
# COMPACT_ATOMS: atom_id res chain seq x y z
N PHE A 1 8.54 -22.37 9.36
CA PHE A 1 7.21 -21.76 9.16
C PHE A 1 6.14 -22.58 9.87
N ASP A 2 6.07 -23.89 9.63
CA ASP A 2 5.07 -24.80 10.21
C ASP A 2 5.19 -24.92 11.72
N ASP A 3 6.41 -24.95 12.26
CA ASP A 3 6.65 -24.96 13.70
C ASP A 3 6.10 -23.70 14.37
N VAL A 4 6.35 -22.54 13.77
CA VAL A 4 5.81 -21.26 14.25
C VAL A 4 4.28 -21.27 14.21
N TRP A 5 3.69 -21.80 13.13
CA TRP A 5 2.24 -21.90 13.02
C TRP A 5 1.63 -22.84 14.08
N ALA A 6 2.25 -23.99 14.31
CA ALA A 6 1.83 -24.90 15.37
C ALA A 6 1.91 -24.25 16.77
N ASP A 7 2.93 -23.46 17.01
CA ASP A 7 3.05 -22.73 18.28
C ASP A 7 2.01 -21.61 18.40
N VAL A 8 1.71 -20.88 17.33
CA VAL A 8 0.62 -19.89 17.31
C VAL A 8 -0.72 -20.58 17.62
N GLN A 9 -1.02 -21.74 17.01
CA GLN A 9 -2.26 -22.47 17.30
C GLN A 9 -2.34 -22.93 18.77
N LYS A 10 -1.22 -23.34 19.38
CA LYS A 10 -1.18 -23.66 20.81
C LYS A 10 -1.49 -22.44 21.69
N GLU A 11 -0.93 -21.28 21.34
CA GLU A 11 -1.21 -20.05 22.09
C GLU A 11 -2.68 -19.60 21.90
N MET A 12 -3.24 -19.74 20.69
CA MET A 12 -4.65 -19.50 20.44
C MET A 12 -5.54 -20.41 21.28
N ALA A 13 -5.21 -21.70 21.38
CA ALA A 13 -5.95 -22.67 22.18
C ALA A 13 -5.96 -22.32 23.68
N LYS A 14 -4.88 -21.72 24.23
CA LYS A 14 -4.86 -21.21 25.61
C LYS A 14 -5.88 -20.08 25.85
N GLN A 15 -6.28 -19.40 24.80
CA GLN A 15 -7.30 -18.35 24.83
C GLN A 15 -8.67 -18.86 24.34
N ALA A 16 -8.84 -20.19 24.29
CA ALA A 16 -10.04 -20.86 23.83
C ALA A 16 -10.47 -20.49 22.39
N VAL A 17 -9.52 -20.14 21.54
CA VAL A 17 -9.74 -19.85 20.11
C VAL A 17 -9.18 -20.98 19.27
N PHE A 18 -10.02 -21.59 18.43
CA PHE A 18 -9.67 -22.77 17.65
C PHE A 18 -9.98 -22.57 16.16
N ILE A 19 -9.03 -22.87 15.30
CA ILE A 19 -9.27 -22.94 13.85
C ILE A 19 -9.67 -24.38 13.52
N LYS A 20 -10.90 -24.56 13.04
CA LYS A 20 -11.47 -25.84 12.66
C LYS A 20 -11.22 -26.14 11.19
N SER A 21 -10.93 -27.40 10.89
CA SER A 21 -10.92 -27.92 9.52
C SER A 21 -12.28 -28.45 9.10
N SER A 22 -12.47 -28.70 7.80
CA SER A 22 -13.69 -29.33 7.27
C SER A 22 -13.99 -30.70 7.87
N GLU A 23 -12.97 -31.39 8.42
CA GLU A 23 -13.08 -32.73 9.00
C GLU A 23 -13.46 -32.70 10.50
N ASP A 24 -13.19 -31.55 11.18
CA ASP A 24 -13.36 -31.40 12.64
C ASP A 24 -14.71 -30.78 13.03
N LEU A 25 -15.66 -30.69 12.11
CA LEU A 25 -16.95 -30.05 12.33
C LEU A 25 -17.94 -30.96 13.05
N ASN A 26 -18.56 -30.45 14.12
CA ASN A 26 -19.71 -31.12 14.74
C ASN A 26 -20.99 -30.91 13.87
N LYS A 27 -22.09 -31.61 14.22
CA LYS A 27 -23.34 -31.55 13.43
C LYS A 27 -23.92 -30.16 13.27
N GLU A 28 -23.86 -29.32 14.28
CA GLU A 28 -24.35 -27.96 14.24
C GLU A 28 -23.49 -27.10 13.28
N GLN A 29 -22.17 -27.23 13.38
CA GLN A 29 -21.22 -26.56 12.51
C GLN A 29 -21.31 -27.03 11.06
N GLN A 30 -21.54 -28.34 10.84
CA GLN A 30 -21.80 -28.88 9.49
C GLN A 30 -23.03 -28.23 8.85
N ASN A 31 -24.13 -28.12 9.60
CA ASN A 31 -25.34 -27.46 9.12
C ASN A 31 -25.10 -25.98 8.85
N PHE A 32 -24.36 -25.31 9.74
CA PHE A 32 -23.99 -23.90 9.56
C PHE A 32 -23.16 -23.70 8.29
N VAL A 33 -22.09 -24.49 8.11
CA VAL A 33 -21.18 -24.40 6.95
C VAL A 33 -21.92 -24.65 5.63
N LYS A 34 -22.83 -25.64 5.60
CA LYS A 34 -23.67 -25.91 4.43
C LYS A 34 -24.58 -24.72 4.10
N ASN A 35 -25.28 -24.18 5.09
CA ASN A 35 -26.18 -23.05 4.90
C ASN A 35 -25.41 -21.77 4.52
N TYR A 36 -24.26 -21.52 5.14
CA TYR A 36 -23.39 -20.41 4.84
C TYR A 36 -22.89 -20.48 3.39
N TYR A 37 -22.45 -21.66 2.95
CA TYR A 37 -22.05 -21.90 1.58
C TYR A 37 -23.17 -21.52 0.60
N LEU A 38 -24.36 -22.07 0.76
CA LEU A 38 -25.50 -21.81 -0.14
C LEU A 38 -25.92 -20.34 -0.18
N LYS A 39 -25.85 -19.62 0.94
CA LYS A 39 -26.29 -18.23 1.02
C LYS A 39 -25.26 -17.22 0.54
N HIS A 40 -23.97 -17.46 0.75
CA HIS A 40 -22.93 -16.46 0.63
C HIS A 40 -21.79 -16.85 -0.31
N VAL A 41 -21.50 -18.14 -0.46
CA VAL A 41 -20.28 -18.61 -1.13
C VAL A 41 -20.56 -19.13 -2.54
N GLU A 42 -21.64 -19.88 -2.72
CA GLU A 42 -21.97 -20.60 -3.96
C GLU A 42 -21.91 -19.71 -5.21
N SER A 43 -22.52 -18.52 -5.16
CA SER A 43 -22.56 -17.59 -6.30
C SER A 43 -21.17 -17.02 -6.70
N ASN A 44 -20.18 -17.16 -5.83
CA ASN A 44 -18.82 -16.66 -6.03
C ASN A 44 -17.80 -17.78 -6.33
N VAL A 45 -18.24 -19.03 -6.37
CA VAL A 45 -17.39 -20.20 -6.64
C VAL A 45 -17.59 -20.66 -8.08
N ILE A 46 -16.50 -20.69 -8.84
CA ILE A 46 -16.50 -21.15 -10.24
C ILE A 46 -15.57 -22.37 -10.35
N PRO A 47 -16.13 -23.60 -10.35
CA PRO A 47 -15.35 -24.80 -10.56
C PRO A 47 -14.89 -24.91 -12.01
N LEU A 48 -13.60 -25.13 -12.24
CA LEU A 48 -12.99 -25.32 -13.55
C LEU A 48 -12.47 -26.74 -13.65
N LEU A 49 -13.10 -27.56 -14.50
CA LEU A 49 -12.64 -28.90 -14.81
C LEU A 49 -11.36 -28.83 -15.65
N LEU A 50 -10.37 -29.64 -15.28
CA LEU A 50 -9.09 -29.69 -15.97
C LEU A 50 -9.11 -30.84 -17.00
N ASP A 51 -8.77 -30.50 -18.24
CA ASP A 51 -8.69 -31.41 -19.37
C ASP A 51 -7.29 -31.34 -20.01
N ALA A 52 -6.67 -32.50 -20.21
CA ALA A 52 -5.34 -32.57 -20.81
C ALA A 52 -5.34 -32.04 -22.26
N SER A 53 -6.42 -32.21 -22.99
CA SER A 53 -6.56 -31.80 -24.40
C SER A 53 -6.83 -30.30 -24.59
N ARG A 54 -7.28 -29.60 -23.56
CA ARG A 54 -7.65 -28.17 -23.62
C ARG A 54 -6.56 -27.28 -23.03
N PRO A 55 -6.43 -26.02 -23.52
CA PRO A 55 -5.61 -25.03 -22.87
C PRO A 55 -6.06 -24.85 -21.41
N MET A 56 -5.10 -24.65 -20.50
CA MET A 56 -5.45 -24.33 -19.12
C MET A 56 -6.13 -22.97 -19.05
N HIS A 57 -7.20 -22.89 -18.25
CA HIS A 57 -7.81 -21.62 -17.92
C HIS A 57 -6.81 -20.71 -17.22
N TYR A 58 -7.00 -19.41 -17.37
CA TYR A 58 -6.16 -18.42 -16.72
C TYR A 58 -6.24 -18.52 -15.19
N VAL A 59 -5.10 -18.76 -14.56
CA VAL A 59 -4.94 -18.74 -13.10
C VAL A 59 -4.37 -17.38 -12.70
N ARG A 60 -5.10 -16.65 -11.87
CA ARG A 60 -4.75 -15.28 -11.46
C ARG A 60 -3.50 -15.24 -10.59
N ASP A 61 -2.70 -14.19 -10.76
CA ASP A 61 -1.52 -13.93 -9.94
C ASP A 61 -1.93 -13.71 -8.46
N LYS A 62 -1.21 -14.35 -7.56
CA LYS A 62 -1.39 -14.24 -6.09
C LYS A 62 -2.74 -14.68 -5.53
N SER A 63 -3.68 -15.11 -6.34
CA SER A 63 -4.92 -15.73 -5.87
C SER A 63 -4.66 -17.11 -5.26
N LEU A 64 -5.49 -17.48 -4.32
CA LEU A 64 -5.47 -18.80 -3.68
C LEU A 64 -6.46 -19.72 -4.38
N TYR A 65 -6.03 -20.94 -4.69
CA TYR A 65 -6.82 -21.95 -5.37
C TYR A 65 -6.88 -23.25 -4.57
N LEU A 66 -7.96 -23.99 -4.72
CA LEU A 66 -8.02 -25.41 -4.40
C LEU A 66 -7.77 -26.21 -5.68
N GLY A 67 -6.77 -27.07 -5.68
CA GLY A 67 -6.61 -28.16 -6.64
C GLY A 67 -7.30 -29.40 -6.12
N ILE A 68 -8.18 -29.97 -6.92
CA ILE A 68 -9.12 -31.02 -6.50
C ILE A 68 -8.91 -32.24 -7.39
N ALA A 69 -8.67 -33.39 -6.76
CA ALA A 69 -8.74 -34.70 -7.38
C ALA A 69 -10.04 -35.37 -6.94
N MET A 70 -10.79 -35.91 -7.90
CA MET A 70 -12.12 -36.52 -7.70
C MET A 70 -12.15 -37.88 -8.32
N GLN A 71 -12.68 -38.85 -7.59
CA GLN A 71 -12.83 -40.24 -8.09
C GLN A 71 -14.10 -40.89 -7.54
N LYS A 72 -14.44 -42.05 -8.13
CA LYS A 72 -15.47 -42.95 -7.61
C LYS A 72 -14.77 -44.12 -6.92
N LYS A 73 -15.05 -44.40 -5.65
CA LYS A 73 -14.43 -45.47 -4.87
C LYS A 73 -14.57 -46.84 -5.51
N GLU A 74 -15.71 -47.10 -6.13
CA GLU A 74 -16.02 -48.41 -6.73
C GLU A 74 -15.33 -48.61 -8.10
N LEU A 75 -14.99 -47.55 -8.80
CA LEU A 75 -14.36 -47.62 -10.11
C LEU A 75 -12.91 -47.19 -9.95
N GLN A 76 -11.95 -48.10 -10.05
CA GLN A 76 -10.52 -47.80 -10.05
C GLN A 76 -10.09 -46.98 -11.32
N ASN A 77 -10.89 -45.99 -11.66
CA ASN A 77 -10.62 -45.11 -12.80
C ASN A 77 -9.61 -44.00 -12.43
N GLU A 78 -8.90 -43.48 -13.42
CA GLU A 78 -8.05 -42.32 -13.22
C GLU A 78 -8.85 -41.16 -12.64
N PRO A 79 -8.31 -40.45 -11.61
CA PRO A 79 -8.98 -39.31 -11.01
C PRO A 79 -9.21 -38.18 -12.02
N LYS A 80 -10.35 -37.51 -11.90
CA LYS A 80 -10.61 -36.26 -12.62
C LYS A 80 -10.15 -35.08 -11.78
N TYR A 81 -9.69 -34.06 -12.43
CA TYR A 81 -9.13 -32.88 -11.77
C TYR A 81 -9.96 -31.63 -12.01
N ALA A 82 -10.03 -30.79 -10.99
CA ALA A 82 -10.64 -29.48 -11.07
C ALA A 82 -9.82 -28.47 -10.26
N ILE A 83 -10.03 -27.18 -10.54
CA ILE A 83 -9.55 -26.09 -9.70
C ILE A 83 -10.71 -25.17 -9.32
N ILE A 84 -10.63 -24.59 -8.14
CA ILE A 84 -11.56 -23.56 -7.67
C ILE A 84 -10.73 -22.41 -7.12
N GLU A 85 -10.93 -21.19 -7.63
CA GLU A 85 -10.41 -19.99 -7.00
C GLU A 85 -11.17 -19.71 -5.70
N ILE A 86 -10.45 -19.48 -4.60
CA ILE A 86 -11.04 -19.13 -3.31
C ILE A 86 -11.32 -17.62 -3.32
N PRO A 87 -12.58 -17.18 -3.24
CA PRO A 87 -12.95 -15.77 -3.43
C PRO A 87 -12.68 -14.92 -2.18
N THR A 88 -11.48 -15.00 -1.61
CA THR A 88 -11.10 -14.27 -0.39
C THR A 88 -11.24 -12.74 -0.49
N PRO A 89 -10.99 -12.07 -1.66
CA PRO A 89 -11.17 -10.64 -1.76
C PRO A 89 -12.63 -10.16 -1.62
N LEU A 90 -13.60 -11.05 -1.90
CA LEU A 90 -15.04 -10.73 -1.86
C LEU A 90 -15.67 -11.09 -0.53
N LEU A 91 -15.31 -12.25 0.02
CA LEU A 91 -16.01 -12.87 1.16
C LEU A 91 -15.18 -12.82 2.46
N GLY A 92 -13.92 -12.38 2.39
CA GLY A 92 -12.96 -12.61 3.47
C GLY A 92 -12.53 -14.08 3.53
N ARG A 93 -11.63 -14.40 4.43
CA ARG A 93 -11.10 -15.77 4.55
C ARG A 93 -11.59 -16.53 5.77
N PHE A 94 -12.07 -15.81 6.79
CA PHE A 94 -12.40 -16.35 8.09
C PHE A 94 -13.88 -16.19 8.39
N THR A 95 -14.49 -17.25 8.95
CA THR A 95 -15.88 -17.26 9.40
C THR A 95 -15.94 -17.82 10.82
N ILE A 96 -16.65 -17.14 11.72
CA ILE A 96 -16.88 -17.63 13.08
C ILE A 96 -17.98 -18.67 13.02
N LEU A 97 -17.72 -19.85 13.61
CA LEU A 97 -18.66 -20.95 13.69
C LEU A 97 -19.49 -20.88 14.99
N PRO A 98 -20.69 -21.47 15.03
CA PRO A 98 -21.35 -21.80 16.29
C PRO A 98 -20.40 -22.58 17.21
N SER A 99 -20.28 -22.12 18.46
CA SER A 99 -19.28 -22.62 19.41
C SER A 99 -19.88 -22.70 20.82
N PRO A 100 -19.35 -23.56 21.71
CA PRO A 100 -19.67 -23.50 23.14
C PRO A 100 -19.41 -22.10 23.74
N GLU A 101 -20.12 -21.77 24.83
CA GLU A 101 -20.06 -20.42 25.44
C GLU A 101 -18.64 -19.90 25.77
N ASN A 102 -17.71 -20.82 26.06
CA ASN A 102 -16.35 -20.47 26.47
C ASN A 102 -15.30 -20.71 25.37
N GLU A 103 -15.72 -21.02 24.15
CA GLU A 103 -14.83 -21.27 23.03
C GLU A 103 -15.22 -20.44 21.81
N ILE A 104 -14.25 -20.12 20.98
CA ILE A 104 -14.48 -19.47 19.70
C ILE A 104 -13.87 -20.34 18.61
N HIS A 105 -14.72 -20.84 17.75
CA HIS A 105 -14.30 -21.65 16.61
C HIS A 105 -14.33 -20.79 15.33
N VAL A 106 -13.24 -20.81 14.60
CA VAL A 106 -13.09 -20.10 13.32
C VAL A 106 -12.81 -21.12 12.23
N ILE A 107 -13.40 -20.96 11.06
CA ILE A 107 -13.13 -21.79 9.88
C ILE A 107 -12.64 -20.92 8.72
N LEU A 108 -11.74 -21.47 7.91
CA LEU A 108 -11.29 -20.84 6.68
C LEU A 108 -12.30 -21.08 5.55
N LEU A 109 -12.42 -20.11 4.65
CA LEU A 109 -13.24 -20.22 3.45
C LEU A 109 -12.84 -21.43 2.57
N ASP A 110 -11.55 -21.76 2.57
CA ASP A 110 -10.99 -22.96 1.94
C ASP A 110 -11.70 -24.23 2.45
N ASP A 111 -11.85 -24.35 3.77
CA ASP A 111 -12.48 -25.53 4.42
C ASP A 111 -14.01 -25.53 4.27
N ILE A 112 -14.65 -24.36 4.18
CA ILE A 112 -16.07 -24.23 3.82
C ILE A 112 -16.30 -24.79 2.41
N ILE A 113 -15.43 -24.45 1.45
CA ILE A 113 -15.53 -24.95 0.07
C ILE A 113 -15.23 -26.46 0.05
N ARG A 114 -14.19 -26.94 0.76
CA ARG A 114 -13.87 -28.39 0.85
C ARG A 114 -15.03 -29.20 1.35
N TYR A 115 -15.68 -28.75 2.42
CA TYR A 115 -16.85 -29.42 2.97
C TYR A 115 -17.99 -29.58 1.97
N ASN A 116 -18.16 -28.63 1.07
CA ASN A 116 -19.24 -28.60 0.08
C ASN A 116 -18.86 -29.19 -1.30
N LEU A 117 -17.68 -29.78 -1.47
CA LEU A 117 -17.28 -30.40 -2.74
C LEU A 117 -18.25 -31.49 -3.24
N PRO A 118 -18.81 -32.38 -2.39
CA PRO A 118 -19.82 -33.33 -2.82
C PRO A 118 -21.06 -32.67 -3.40
N TYR A 119 -21.45 -31.50 -2.90
CA TYR A 119 -22.55 -30.72 -3.43
C TYR A 119 -22.17 -30.04 -4.76
N ILE A 120 -21.00 -29.40 -4.80
CA ILE A 120 -20.50 -28.68 -6.01
C ILE A 120 -20.40 -29.63 -7.20
N PHE A 121 -19.97 -30.86 -7.01
CA PHE A 121 -19.77 -31.85 -8.07
C PHE A 121 -20.82 -32.98 -8.08
N SER A 122 -21.98 -32.75 -7.46
CA SER A 122 -23.04 -33.76 -7.31
C SER A 122 -23.52 -34.38 -8.63
N PHE A 123 -23.51 -33.62 -9.72
CA PHE A 123 -23.94 -34.08 -11.05
C PHE A 123 -23.03 -35.15 -11.67
N PHE A 124 -21.80 -35.28 -11.20
CA PHE A 124 -20.82 -36.23 -11.77
C PHE A 124 -20.74 -37.54 -11.03
N GLY A 125 -21.40 -37.64 -9.87
CA GLY A 125 -21.46 -38.86 -9.06
C GLY A 125 -20.10 -39.29 -8.51
N PHE A 126 -19.17 -38.34 -8.26
CA PHE A 126 -17.96 -38.60 -7.50
C PHE A 126 -18.29 -38.65 -6.00
N ASP A 127 -17.59 -39.52 -5.26
CA ASP A 127 -17.80 -39.77 -3.83
C ASP A 127 -16.50 -39.62 -3.00
N GLU A 128 -15.38 -39.43 -3.65
CA GLU A 128 -14.10 -39.17 -3.00
C GLU A 128 -13.44 -37.91 -3.58
N PHE A 129 -13.04 -37.03 -2.65
CA PHE A 129 -12.48 -35.70 -3.00
C PHE A 129 -11.22 -35.44 -2.19
N HIS A 130 -10.13 -35.13 -2.88
CA HIS A 130 -8.89 -34.66 -2.27
C HIS A 130 -8.63 -33.24 -2.76
N ALA A 131 -8.73 -32.25 -1.88
CA ALA A 131 -8.63 -30.85 -2.23
C ALA A 131 -7.54 -30.13 -1.43
N HIS A 132 -6.56 -29.61 -2.11
CA HIS A 132 -5.37 -29.01 -1.54
C HIS A 132 -5.13 -27.60 -2.09
N ALA A 133 -4.63 -26.72 -1.23
CA ALA A 133 -4.40 -25.34 -1.61
C ALA A 133 -3.14 -25.19 -2.47
N PHE A 134 -3.20 -24.30 -3.47
CA PHE A 134 -2.03 -23.84 -4.19
C PHE A 134 -2.13 -22.37 -4.56
N LYS A 135 -0.98 -21.79 -4.88
CA LYS A 135 -0.84 -20.39 -5.28
C LYS A 135 0.25 -20.26 -6.32
N ILE A 136 0.04 -19.41 -7.31
CA ILE A 136 1.08 -18.99 -8.24
C ILE A 136 1.44 -17.52 -8.02
N THR A 137 2.69 -17.20 -8.29
CA THR A 137 3.17 -15.82 -8.40
C THR A 137 3.77 -15.66 -9.78
N ARG A 138 3.41 -14.59 -10.46
CA ARG A 138 3.97 -14.21 -11.75
C ARG A 138 5.00 -13.09 -11.58
N ASP A 139 5.85 -12.91 -12.57
CA ASP A 139 6.77 -11.80 -12.54
C ASP A 139 6.00 -10.48 -12.49
N ALA A 140 6.43 -9.62 -11.58
CA ALA A 140 5.80 -8.32 -11.35
C ALA A 140 6.58 -7.17 -12.02
N GLU A 141 7.75 -7.46 -12.60
CA GLU A 141 8.55 -6.45 -13.26
C GLU A 141 7.96 -6.12 -14.64
N PHE A 142 7.89 -4.83 -14.91
CA PHE A 142 7.49 -4.31 -16.20
C PHE A 142 8.74 -4.05 -17.02
N ASP A 143 8.96 -4.80 -18.09
CA ASP A 143 9.70 -4.28 -19.22
C ASP A 143 8.76 -3.34 -19.99
N LEU A 144 8.92 -2.04 -19.75
CA LEU A 144 8.25 -1.04 -20.58
C LEU A 144 8.97 -1.08 -21.94
N ASP A 145 8.26 -1.56 -22.94
CA ASP A 145 8.70 -1.50 -24.34
C ASP A 145 9.22 -0.09 -24.66
N ASN A 146 10.44 -0.02 -25.20
CA ASN A 146 11.08 1.23 -25.65
C ASN A 146 10.46 1.81 -26.94
N ASP A 147 9.25 1.41 -27.27
CA ASP A 147 8.54 1.95 -28.42
C ASP A 147 8.21 3.43 -28.19
N ILE A 148 8.78 4.30 -29.00
CA ILE A 148 8.70 5.75 -28.90
C ILE A 148 7.29 6.27 -29.25
N ASN A 149 6.47 5.47 -29.93
CA ASN A 149 5.20 5.90 -30.52
C ASN A 149 3.96 5.69 -29.62
N THR A 150 4.09 5.02 -28.49
CA THR A 150 2.97 4.76 -27.58
C THR A 150 3.05 5.57 -26.30
N ASN A 151 1.92 6.15 -25.90
CA ASN A 151 1.76 6.91 -24.66
C ASN A 151 2.06 6.03 -23.42
N LEU A 152 2.64 6.61 -22.36
CA LEU A 152 3.00 5.91 -21.12
C LEU A 152 1.81 5.17 -20.49
N ALA A 153 0.60 5.74 -20.53
CA ALA A 153 -0.60 5.13 -19.98
C ALA A 153 -1.01 3.88 -20.77
N GLU A 154 -0.90 3.91 -22.09
CA GLU A 154 -1.16 2.74 -22.96
C GLU A 154 -0.14 1.64 -22.74
N LYS A 155 1.14 2.02 -22.59
CA LYS A 155 2.21 1.06 -22.24
C LYS A 155 1.93 0.37 -20.91
N ILE A 156 1.53 1.12 -19.89
CA ILE A 156 1.20 0.57 -18.59
C ILE A 156 -0.07 -0.29 -18.66
N ALA A 157 -1.11 0.16 -19.36
CA ALA A 157 -2.33 -0.63 -19.55
C ALA A 157 -2.04 -1.96 -20.27
N LYS A 158 -1.22 -1.93 -21.33
CA LYS A 158 -0.74 -3.12 -22.03
C LYS A 158 0.09 -4.00 -21.11
N ALA A 159 1.06 -3.45 -20.39
CA ALA A 159 1.91 -4.18 -19.47
C ALA A 159 1.12 -4.80 -18.30
N VAL A 160 0.10 -4.11 -17.75
CA VAL A 160 -0.83 -4.67 -16.74
C VAL A 160 -1.61 -5.85 -17.33
N LYS A 161 -2.10 -5.73 -18.56
CA LYS A 161 -2.79 -6.81 -19.28
C LYS A 161 -1.85 -7.98 -19.59
N ASP A 162 -0.62 -7.71 -20.01
CA ASP A 162 0.38 -8.73 -20.34
C ASP A 162 0.96 -9.37 -19.07
N ARG A 163 1.05 -8.64 -17.93
CA ARG A 163 1.37 -9.23 -16.62
C ARG A 163 0.41 -10.36 -16.26
N SER A 164 -0.87 -10.19 -16.59
CA SER A 164 -1.85 -11.25 -16.37
C SER A 164 -1.50 -12.53 -17.15
N LYS A 165 -0.78 -12.41 -18.26
CA LYS A 165 -0.33 -13.51 -19.14
C LYS A 165 1.13 -13.90 -18.90
N GLY A 166 1.88 -13.18 -18.04
CA GLY A 166 3.28 -13.43 -17.74
C GLY A 166 3.52 -14.86 -17.23
N LYS A 167 4.72 -15.40 -17.46
CA LYS A 167 5.07 -16.74 -16.99
C LYS A 167 5.05 -16.80 -15.46
N PRO A 168 4.52 -17.88 -14.86
CA PRO A 168 4.63 -18.11 -13.43
C PRO A 168 6.10 -18.20 -13.02
N THR A 169 6.48 -17.42 -12.01
CA THR A 169 7.84 -17.44 -11.42
C THR A 169 7.89 -18.26 -10.15
N ARG A 170 6.73 -18.55 -9.54
CA ARG A 170 6.65 -19.35 -8.31
C ARG A 170 5.32 -20.09 -8.24
N PHE A 171 5.40 -21.37 -7.93
CA PHE A 171 4.28 -22.26 -7.64
C PHE A 171 4.44 -22.84 -6.25
N VAL A 172 3.54 -22.49 -5.33
CA VAL A 172 3.51 -22.99 -3.96
C VAL A 172 2.26 -23.83 -3.82
N PHE A 173 2.38 -25.05 -3.32
CA PHE A 173 1.27 -25.99 -3.19
C PHE A 173 1.38 -26.82 -1.90
N ASP A 174 0.25 -27.32 -1.41
CA ASP A 174 0.21 -28.26 -0.29
C ASP A 174 0.90 -29.57 -0.70
N GLU A 175 1.91 -30.02 0.05
CA GLU A 175 2.69 -31.23 -0.23
C GLU A 175 1.84 -32.51 -0.31
N ASN A 176 0.64 -32.51 0.30
CA ASN A 176 -0.31 -33.62 0.26
C ASN A 176 -1.17 -33.61 -1.02
N MET A 177 -1.00 -32.63 -1.91
CA MET A 177 -1.73 -32.60 -3.18
C MET A 177 -1.40 -33.82 -4.03
N HIS A 178 -2.41 -34.37 -4.71
CA HIS A 178 -2.25 -35.55 -5.55
C HIS A 178 -1.10 -35.36 -6.56
N PRO A 179 -0.09 -36.25 -6.59
CA PRO A 179 1.13 -36.04 -7.38
C PRO A 179 0.87 -35.80 -8.87
N GLN A 180 -0.05 -36.57 -9.48
CA GLN A 180 -0.40 -36.38 -10.89
C GLN A 180 -1.07 -35.01 -11.16
N LEU A 181 -1.81 -34.46 -10.19
CA LEU A 181 -2.37 -33.12 -10.31
C LEU A 181 -1.26 -32.06 -10.23
N VAL A 182 -0.27 -32.23 -9.37
CA VAL A 182 0.91 -31.35 -9.30
C VAL A 182 1.65 -31.34 -10.62
N GLU A 183 1.95 -32.52 -11.18
CA GLU A 183 2.61 -32.64 -12.49
C GLU A 183 1.79 -32.02 -13.60
N PHE A 184 0.48 -32.25 -13.61
CA PHE A 184 -0.44 -31.65 -14.56
C PHE A 184 -0.39 -30.12 -14.49
N LEU A 185 -0.47 -29.54 -13.29
CA LEU A 185 -0.43 -28.08 -13.08
C LEU A 185 0.92 -27.50 -13.51
N ILE A 186 2.04 -28.13 -13.14
CA ILE A 186 3.39 -27.70 -13.52
C ILE A 186 3.52 -27.63 -15.06
N LYS A 187 3.08 -28.71 -15.74
CA LYS A 187 3.13 -28.79 -17.21
C LYS A 187 2.23 -27.75 -17.87
N LYS A 188 1.00 -27.58 -17.40
CA LYS A 188 0.03 -26.65 -17.99
C LYS A 188 0.35 -25.18 -17.72
N LEU A 189 1.02 -24.90 -16.62
CA LEU A 189 1.47 -23.55 -16.23
C LEU A 189 2.85 -23.19 -16.83
N ASP A 190 3.47 -24.10 -17.58
CA ASP A 190 4.81 -23.94 -18.19
C ASP A 190 5.89 -23.53 -17.15
N ILE A 191 5.88 -24.20 -15.99
CA ILE A 191 6.84 -23.94 -14.92
C ILE A 191 8.09 -24.79 -15.16
N THR A 192 9.16 -24.15 -15.65
CA THR A 192 10.37 -24.84 -16.07
C THR A 192 11.48 -24.87 -15.04
N LYS A 193 11.48 -23.93 -14.07
CA LYS A 193 12.54 -23.85 -13.05
C LYS A 193 12.16 -24.62 -11.80
N LYS A 194 12.97 -25.61 -11.41
CA LYS A 194 12.75 -26.40 -10.19
C LYS A 194 12.66 -25.54 -8.92
N ASP A 195 13.50 -24.52 -8.81
CA ASP A 195 13.52 -23.60 -7.65
C ASP A 195 12.24 -22.76 -7.51
N SER A 196 11.41 -22.76 -8.55
CA SER A 196 10.10 -22.08 -8.56
C SER A 196 8.97 -22.96 -8.04
N ILE A 197 9.21 -24.24 -7.77
CA ILE A 197 8.23 -25.24 -7.32
C ILE A 197 8.49 -25.50 -5.84
N ILE A 198 7.58 -25.03 -4.98
CA ILE A 198 7.78 -25.02 -3.54
C ILE A 198 6.65 -25.81 -2.87
N PRO A 199 6.93 -27.03 -2.37
CA PRO A 199 5.99 -27.73 -1.52
C PRO A 199 5.84 -26.97 -0.20
N GLY A 200 4.63 -26.88 0.28
CA GLY A 200 4.26 -26.23 1.54
C GLY A 200 3.24 -27.07 2.30
N ARG A 201 2.61 -26.48 3.30
CA ARG A 201 1.56 -27.13 4.10
C ARG A 201 0.16 -26.68 3.64
N LYS A 202 -0.86 -27.07 4.42
CA LYS A 202 -2.27 -26.80 4.14
C LYS A 202 -2.61 -25.30 3.99
N ILE A 203 -1.96 -24.43 4.78
CA ILE A 203 -2.30 -23.01 4.83
C ILE A 203 -1.29 -22.17 4.05
N HIS A 204 -1.79 -21.43 3.09
CA HIS A 204 -1.03 -20.46 2.30
C HIS A 204 -1.58 -19.05 2.53
N ASN A 205 -0.86 -18.04 2.04
CA ASN A 205 -1.29 -16.65 2.03
C ASN A 205 -1.57 -16.05 3.42
N PHE A 206 -0.59 -16.15 4.33
CA PHE A 206 -0.70 -15.63 5.71
C PHE A 206 -1.00 -14.13 5.81
N LYS A 207 -0.86 -13.38 4.72
CA LYS A 207 -1.32 -11.99 4.66
C LYS A 207 -2.81 -11.86 5.04
N ASP A 208 -3.63 -12.85 4.73
CA ASP A 208 -5.06 -12.82 5.02
C ASP A 208 -5.35 -12.83 6.53
N PHE A 209 -4.38 -13.28 7.35
CA PHE A 209 -4.50 -13.24 8.82
C PHE A 209 -4.47 -11.82 9.41
N MET A 210 -4.14 -10.80 8.63
CA MET A 210 -4.34 -9.41 9.03
C MET A 210 -5.83 -9.08 9.22
N ASP A 211 -6.71 -9.81 8.54
CA ASP A 211 -8.17 -9.69 8.65
C ASP A 211 -8.77 -10.79 9.54
N PHE A 212 -7.94 -11.43 10.40
CA PHE A 212 -8.43 -12.43 11.34
C PHE A 212 -9.43 -11.78 12.32
N PRO A 213 -10.57 -12.43 12.63
CA PRO A 213 -11.57 -11.85 13.53
C PRO A 213 -10.97 -11.43 14.87
N ASN A 214 -11.38 -10.28 15.37
CA ASN A 214 -10.90 -9.77 16.67
C ASN A 214 -11.60 -10.51 17.82
N VAL A 215 -11.20 -11.75 18.05
CA VAL A 215 -11.82 -12.68 19.02
C VAL A 215 -10.99 -12.86 20.30
N PHE A 216 -9.77 -12.31 20.34
CA PHE A 216 -8.92 -12.45 21.51
C PHE A 216 -9.31 -11.41 22.57
N GLN A 217 -9.50 -11.86 23.79
CA GLN A 217 -9.62 -10.96 24.94
C GLN A 217 -8.25 -10.30 25.16
N ARG A 218 -8.11 -9.07 24.70
CA ARG A 218 -6.91 -8.30 25.01
C ARG A 218 -6.88 -8.02 26.51
N GLN A 219 -5.83 -8.47 27.19
CA GLN A 219 -5.59 -8.16 28.61
C GLN A 219 -5.37 -6.65 28.87
N GLN A 220 -5.11 -5.90 27.82
CA GLN A 220 -5.16 -4.43 27.85
C GLN A 220 -6.33 -3.96 27.03
N PRO A 221 -7.16 -3.03 27.56
CA PRO A 221 -8.17 -2.40 26.75
C PRO A 221 -7.46 -1.86 25.50
N SER A 222 -7.93 -2.28 24.34
CA SER A 222 -7.57 -1.56 23.11
C SER A 222 -8.03 -0.14 23.36
N ILE A 223 -7.10 0.77 23.60
CA ILE A 223 -7.42 2.18 23.47
C ILE A 223 -7.77 2.32 21.98
N GLU A 224 -9.06 2.25 21.68
CA GLU A 224 -9.54 2.74 20.40
C GLU A 224 -9.16 4.22 20.37
N ARG A 225 -8.00 4.49 19.82
CA ARG A 225 -7.57 5.86 19.56
C ARG A 225 -8.38 6.33 18.37
N SER A 226 -9.54 6.91 18.67
CA SER A 226 -10.23 7.72 17.67
C SER A 226 -9.31 8.87 17.29
N SER A 227 -9.15 9.13 16.01
CA SER A 227 -8.54 10.37 15.55
C SER A 227 -9.34 11.56 16.12
N PHE A 228 -8.65 12.63 16.41
CA PHE A 228 -9.28 13.86 16.90
C PHE A 228 -9.20 14.98 15.86
N HIS A 229 -10.17 15.84 15.87
CA HIS A 229 -10.18 17.02 15.02
C HIS A 229 -9.13 18.03 15.49
N HIS A 230 -8.40 18.62 14.58
CA HIS A 230 -7.48 19.71 14.90
C HIS A 230 -8.27 20.91 15.44
N PRO A 231 -7.92 21.48 16.62
CA PRO A 231 -8.74 22.51 17.29
C PRO A 231 -9.06 23.73 16.41
N GLU A 232 -8.12 24.15 15.57
CA GLU A 232 -8.31 25.29 14.66
C GLU A 232 -9.25 25.00 13.48
N LEU A 233 -9.51 23.72 13.17
CA LEU A 233 -10.32 23.28 12.02
C LEU A 233 -11.71 22.77 12.42
N THR A 234 -12.06 22.83 13.70
CA THR A 234 -13.34 22.33 14.22
C THR A 234 -14.50 23.33 14.14
N THR A 235 -14.22 24.56 13.76
CA THR A 235 -15.26 25.61 13.75
C THR A 235 -15.98 25.64 12.39
N PRO A 236 -17.23 25.16 12.27
CA PRO A 236 -17.94 25.03 10.99
C PRO A 236 -18.19 26.36 10.26
N GLN A 237 -17.97 27.48 10.92
CA GLN A 237 -18.30 28.83 10.42
C GLN A 237 -17.08 29.57 9.85
N ARG A 238 -15.88 28.99 9.94
CA ARG A 238 -14.67 29.64 9.48
C ARG A 238 -14.04 28.82 8.34
N PRO A 239 -14.01 29.36 7.11
CA PRO A 239 -13.39 28.68 5.99
C PRO A 239 -11.94 28.33 6.26
N ILE A 240 -11.52 27.10 5.86
CA ILE A 240 -10.16 26.61 6.09
C ILE A 240 -9.15 27.49 5.35
N ALA A 241 -9.49 27.97 4.15
CA ALA A 241 -8.68 28.93 3.41
C ALA A 241 -8.34 30.17 4.25
N ASN A 242 -9.29 30.70 5.03
CA ASN A 242 -9.08 31.88 5.89
C ASN A 242 -8.20 31.55 7.10
N ILE A 243 -8.27 30.32 7.62
CA ILE A 243 -7.41 29.87 8.72
C ILE A 243 -5.96 29.79 8.21
N VAL A 244 -5.77 29.10 7.10
CA VAL A 244 -4.45 28.86 6.50
C VAL A 244 -3.83 30.16 5.98
N ALA A 245 -4.62 31.15 5.58
CA ALA A 245 -4.13 32.48 5.20
C ALA A 245 -3.39 33.20 6.34
N ASN A 246 -3.75 32.90 7.59
CA ASN A 246 -3.21 33.59 8.77
C ASN A 246 -2.21 32.74 9.57
N LYS A 247 -2.23 31.40 9.39
CA LYS A 247 -1.45 30.49 10.22
C LYS A 247 -1.26 29.15 9.52
N ASP A 248 -0.05 28.64 9.53
CA ASP A 248 0.23 27.27 9.12
C ASP A 248 -0.41 26.25 10.06
N ILE A 249 -0.95 25.18 9.51
CA ILE A 249 -1.55 24.09 10.26
C ILE A 249 -0.80 22.79 9.98
N LEU A 250 -0.25 22.19 11.02
CA LEU A 250 0.42 20.89 10.94
C LEU A 250 -0.49 19.77 11.44
N LEU A 251 -0.88 18.89 10.54
CA LEU A 251 -1.61 17.66 10.88
C LEU A 251 -0.63 16.50 11.07
N ALA A 252 -0.89 15.68 12.07
CA ALA A 252 -0.13 14.45 12.35
C ALA A 252 -1.08 13.26 12.28
N PHE A 253 -0.91 12.38 11.28
CA PHE A 253 -1.67 11.15 11.14
C PHE A 253 -0.98 10.00 11.87
N PRO A 254 -1.75 9.02 12.37
CA PRO A 254 -3.22 8.89 12.34
C PRO A 254 -3.94 9.61 13.50
N TYR A 255 -3.23 10.46 14.27
CA TYR A 255 -3.78 11.12 15.46
C TYR A 255 -4.81 12.19 15.11
N HIS A 256 -4.50 13.06 14.12
CA HIS A 256 -5.50 13.96 13.55
C HIS A 256 -6.36 13.26 12.51
N ASP A 257 -7.61 13.70 12.38
CA ASP A 257 -8.53 13.18 11.37
C ASP A 257 -8.05 13.56 9.95
N PHE A 258 -7.98 12.58 9.07
CA PHE A 258 -7.62 12.80 7.68
C PHE A 258 -8.70 13.56 6.89
N ASP A 259 -9.93 13.57 7.38
CA ASP A 259 -11.02 14.30 6.75
C ASP A 259 -10.72 15.80 6.64
N HIS A 260 -9.85 16.38 7.47
CA HIS A 260 -9.37 17.77 7.29
C HIS A 260 -8.73 18.04 5.92
N VAL A 261 -7.97 17.08 5.37
CA VAL A 261 -7.39 17.20 4.03
C VAL A 261 -8.48 17.13 2.95
N ILE A 262 -9.50 16.31 3.19
CA ILE A 262 -10.64 16.17 2.29
C ILE A 262 -11.49 17.45 2.31
N ASP A 263 -11.68 18.03 3.49
CA ASP A 263 -12.50 19.23 3.68
C ASP A 263 -11.89 20.46 3.01
N VAL A 264 -10.56 20.61 3.01
CA VAL A 264 -9.86 21.64 2.20
C VAL A 264 -10.27 21.55 0.73
N LEU A 265 -10.27 20.34 0.16
CA LEU A 265 -10.62 20.13 -1.25
C LEU A 265 -12.12 20.30 -1.50
N ARG A 266 -12.97 19.90 -0.56
CA ARG A 266 -14.43 20.10 -0.64
C ARG A 266 -14.81 21.58 -0.56
N GLU A 267 -14.18 22.32 0.35
CA GLU A 267 -14.35 23.77 0.46
C GLU A 267 -13.93 24.44 -0.85
N ALA A 268 -12.72 24.12 -1.36
CA ALA A 268 -12.23 24.65 -2.62
C ALA A 268 -13.13 24.30 -3.82
N ALA A 269 -13.76 23.12 -3.79
CA ALA A 269 -14.65 22.69 -4.88
C ALA A 269 -15.91 23.57 -5.00
N ILE A 270 -16.43 24.07 -3.89
CA ILE A 270 -17.68 24.86 -3.87
C ILE A 270 -17.46 26.37 -3.71
N ASP A 271 -16.26 26.80 -3.29
CA ASP A 271 -15.94 28.23 -3.13
C ASP A 271 -15.96 28.94 -4.49
N PRO A 272 -16.82 29.94 -4.73
CA PRO A 272 -16.94 30.59 -6.04
C PRO A 272 -15.67 31.34 -6.46
N ASP A 273 -14.84 31.76 -5.51
CA ASP A 273 -13.61 32.51 -5.79
C ASP A 273 -12.42 31.63 -6.13
N VAL A 274 -12.50 30.32 -5.86
CA VAL A 274 -11.45 29.37 -6.28
C VAL A 274 -11.48 29.18 -7.78
N THR A 275 -10.31 29.34 -8.41
CA THR A 275 -10.12 29.27 -9.86
C THR A 275 -9.47 27.97 -10.31
N SER A 276 -8.50 27.45 -9.51
CA SER A 276 -7.79 26.22 -9.88
C SER A 276 -7.35 25.40 -8.68
N ILE A 277 -7.20 24.09 -8.92
CA ILE A 277 -6.65 23.11 -7.96
C ILE A 277 -5.65 22.25 -8.72
N GLN A 278 -4.41 22.20 -8.24
CA GLN A 278 -3.38 21.29 -8.76
C GLN A 278 -2.94 20.36 -7.62
N ILE A 279 -2.95 19.04 -7.86
CA ILE A 279 -2.67 18.05 -6.83
C ILE A 279 -1.91 16.85 -7.38
N THR A 280 -0.97 16.30 -6.60
CA THR A 280 -0.33 15.02 -6.92
C THR A 280 -1.05 13.87 -6.22
N ALA A 281 -1.33 12.80 -6.95
CA ALA A 281 -1.94 11.59 -6.42
C ALA A 281 -1.09 10.37 -6.77
N TYR A 282 -0.46 9.76 -5.75
CA TYR A 282 0.33 8.54 -5.92
C TYR A 282 -0.53 7.29 -5.85
N ARG A 283 -1.49 7.25 -4.92
CA ARG A 283 -2.44 6.15 -4.69
C ARG A 283 -3.77 6.71 -4.25
N LEU A 284 -4.79 6.53 -5.06
CA LEU A 284 -6.16 6.83 -4.68
C LEU A 284 -6.87 5.55 -4.23
N ALA A 285 -7.72 5.67 -3.22
CA ALA A 285 -8.60 4.56 -2.85
C ALA A 285 -9.61 4.28 -3.98
N PRO A 286 -10.15 3.05 -4.13
CA PRO A 286 -11.16 2.76 -5.16
C PRO A 286 -12.35 3.73 -5.14
N ASN A 287 -12.81 4.10 -3.94
CA ASN A 287 -13.88 5.09 -3.70
C ASN A 287 -13.33 6.33 -2.99
N SER A 288 -12.24 6.91 -3.50
CA SER A 288 -11.56 8.03 -2.85
C SER A 288 -12.46 9.25 -2.68
N LYS A 289 -12.57 9.75 -1.46
CA LYS A 289 -13.22 11.02 -1.15
C LYS A 289 -12.47 12.20 -1.80
N ILE A 290 -11.14 12.12 -1.86
CA ILE A 290 -10.29 13.11 -2.56
C ILE A 290 -10.63 13.12 -4.06
N GLY A 291 -10.62 11.96 -4.72
CA GLY A 291 -10.97 11.87 -6.14
C GLY A 291 -12.37 12.44 -6.43
N ASN A 292 -13.34 12.16 -5.57
CA ASN A 292 -14.68 12.70 -5.71
C ASN A 292 -14.74 14.23 -5.49
N ALA A 293 -13.94 14.79 -4.56
CA ALA A 293 -13.86 16.23 -4.35
C ALA A 293 -13.27 16.96 -5.58
N LEU A 294 -12.27 16.35 -6.23
CA LEU A 294 -11.66 16.90 -7.46
C LEU A 294 -12.64 16.90 -8.63
N VAL A 295 -13.40 15.80 -8.82
CA VAL A 295 -14.48 15.74 -9.82
C VAL A 295 -15.54 16.80 -9.53
N ASN A 296 -15.91 16.98 -8.25
CA ASN A 296 -16.85 18.03 -7.87
C ASN A 296 -16.32 19.42 -8.19
N ALA A 297 -15.04 19.70 -7.92
CA ALA A 297 -14.40 20.96 -8.24
C ALA A 297 -14.46 21.26 -9.75
N GLN A 298 -14.10 20.30 -10.59
CA GLN A 298 -14.15 20.45 -12.05
C GLN A 298 -15.57 20.75 -12.53
N ARG A 299 -16.57 20.02 -12.02
CA ARG A 299 -17.99 20.23 -12.36
C ARG A 299 -18.52 21.59 -11.88
N ASN A 300 -17.93 22.17 -10.84
CA ASN A 300 -18.19 23.54 -10.39
C ASN A 300 -17.35 24.61 -11.14
N GLY A 301 -16.74 24.24 -12.27
CA GLY A 301 -16.04 25.19 -13.17
C GLY A 301 -14.64 25.57 -12.71
N LYS A 302 -14.00 24.79 -11.81
CA LYS A 302 -12.61 25.00 -11.42
C LYS A 302 -11.68 24.32 -12.44
N ASN A 303 -10.51 24.89 -12.70
CA ASN A 303 -9.46 24.23 -13.47
C ASN A 303 -8.75 23.22 -12.58
N VAL A 304 -8.99 21.92 -12.78
CA VAL A 304 -8.38 20.89 -11.96
C VAL A 304 -7.29 20.15 -12.73
N THR A 305 -6.09 20.09 -12.14
CA THR A 305 -4.97 19.31 -12.66
C THR A 305 -4.57 18.26 -11.65
N VAL A 306 -4.53 17.00 -12.07
CA VAL A 306 -4.10 15.89 -11.23
C VAL A 306 -2.87 15.22 -11.84
N MET A 307 -1.75 15.26 -11.13
CA MET A 307 -0.63 14.39 -11.45
C MET A 307 -0.88 13.02 -10.82
N LEU A 308 -1.09 12.00 -11.65
CA LEU A 308 -1.39 10.64 -11.22
C LEU A 308 -0.23 9.69 -11.54
N GLU A 309 0.38 9.06 -10.53
CA GLU A 309 1.46 8.10 -10.72
C GLU A 309 0.91 6.72 -11.10
N LEU A 310 0.93 6.41 -12.38
CA LEU A 310 0.39 5.14 -12.89
C LEU A 310 1.25 3.92 -12.54
N ARG A 311 2.54 4.10 -12.18
CA ARG A 311 3.46 3.03 -11.77
C ARG A 311 3.45 2.81 -10.25
N ALA A 312 2.36 3.18 -9.58
CA ALA A 312 2.18 2.87 -8.16
C ALA A 312 1.97 1.35 -8.00
N ARG A 313 3.01 0.65 -7.53
CA ARG A 313 3.03 -0.82 -7.43
C ARG A 313 1.80 -1.34 -6.68
N PHE A 314 1.06 -2.27 -7.31
CA PHE A 314 -0.18 -2.89 -6.88
C PHE A 314 -1.46 -2.03 -7.01
N ASP A 315 -1.36 -0.76 -7.37
CA ASP A 315 -2.51 0.14 -7.53
C ASP A 315 -2.66 0.63 -8.98
N GLU A 316 -1.89 0.06 -9.92
CA GLU A 316 -1.86 0.48 -11.32
C GLU A 316 -3.26 0.45 -11.96
N GLN A 317 -4.04 -0.61 -11.71
CA GLN A 317 -5.41 -0.73 -12.25
C GLN A 317 -6.35 0.34 -11.67
N HIS A 318 -6.29 0.57 -10.37
CA HIS A 318 -7.13 1.59 -9.73
C HIS A 318 -6.77 3.00 -10.22
N ASN A 319 -5.48 3.29 -10.38
CA ASN A 319 -5.05 4.57 -10.91
C ASN A 319 -5.43 4.76 -12.38
N LEU A 320 -5.43 3.70 -13.20
CA LEU A 320 -5.94 3.76 -14.58
C LEU A 320 -7.45 4.07 -14.62
N LEU A 321 -8.26 3.45 -13.74
CA LEU A 321 -9.70 3.74 -13.64
C LEU A 321 -9.95 5.19 -13.20
N TRP A 322 -9.15 5.71 -12.25
CA TRP A 322 -9.25 7.11 -11.86
C TRP A 322 -8.83 8.05 -12.97
N LYS A 323 -7.77 7.70 -13.74
CA LYS A 323 -7.35 8.47 -14.93
C LYS A 323 -8.50 8.62 -15.90
N GLU A 324 -9.10 7.49 -16.31
CA GLU A 324 -10.24 7.48 -17.25
C GLU A 324 -11.40 8.34 -16.72
N ARG A 325 -11.73 8.20 -15.43
CA ARG A 325 -12.80 8.98 -14.82
C ARG A 325 -12.49 10.47 -14.81
N PHE A 326 -11.28 10.87 -14.45
CA PHE A 326 -10.87 12.27 -14.43
C PHE A 326 -10.92 12.89 -15.83
N GLU A 327 -10.40 12.21 -16.83
CA GLU A 327 -10.44 12.67 -18.22
C GLU A 327 -11.89 12.80 -18.74
N ASN A 328 -12.77 11.86 -18.42
CA ASN A 328 -14.18 11.92 -18.78
C ASN A 328 -14.92 13.11 -18.12
N ASP A 329 -14.49 13.54 -16.94
CA ASP A 329 -15.01 14.71 -16.26
C ASP A 329 -14.30 16.03 -16.68
N GLY A 330 -13.32 15.99 -17.61
CA GLY A 330 -12.62 17.14 -18.14
C GLY A 330 -11.47 17.64 -17.27
N ILE A 331 -10.98 16.83 -16.31
CA ILE A 331 -9.82 17.12 -15.48
C ILE A 331 -8.53 16.91 -16.30
N GLU A 332 -7.57 17.83 -16.22
CA GLU A 332 -6.23 17.66 -16.78
C GLU A 332 -5.48 16.57 -15.97
N VAL A 333 -5.10 15.46 -16.63
CA VAL A 333 -4.36 14.37 -15.98
C VAL A 333 -2.93 14.29 -16.51
N LEU A 334 -1.96 14.54 -15.62
CA LEU A 334 -0.54 14.33 -15.89
C LEU A 334 -0.16 12.93 -15.41
N VAL A 335 0.47 12.12 -16.28
CA VAL A 335 0.70 10.68 -16.01
C VAL A 335 2.12 10.34 -15.56
N GLY A 336 2.80 11.26 -14.93
CA GLY A 336 4.17 11.08 -14.44
C GLY A 336 5.23 11.22 -15.52
N LEU A 337 6.44 10.77 -15.21
CA LEU A 337 7.62 10.92 -16.07
C LEU A 337 8.09 9.56 -16.60
N PRO A 338 8.54 9.44 -17.84
CA PRO A 338 8.87 8.13 -18.45
C PRO A 338 9.83 7.28 -17.62
N ASN A 339 10.90 7.86 -17.08
CA ASN A 339 11.97 7.13 -16.40
C ASN A 339 12.02 7.36 -14.88
N ARG A 340 11.06 8.08 -14.30
CA ARG A 340 11.04 8.44 -12.88
C ARG A 340 9.64 8.34 -12.30
N LYS A 341 9.55 7.96 -11.02
CA LYS A 341 8.29 7.99 -10.28
C LYS A 341 8.13 9.35 -9.61
N VAL A 342 6.98 9.95 -9.76
CA VAL A 342 6.60 11.15 -9.01
C VAL A 342 6.04 10.71 -7.66
N HIS A 343 6.82 10.93 -6.60
CA HIS A 343 6.45 10.49 -5.26
C HIS A 343 6.10 11.66 -4.32
N ALA A 344 6.06 12.88 -4.82
CA ALA A 344 5.66 14.07 -4.07
C ALA A 344 4.16 14.01 -3.70
N LYS A 345 3.79 14.64 -2.59
CA LYS A 345 2.42 14.82 -2.13
C LYS A 345 2.19 16.29 -1.88
N LEU A 346 1.69 16.94 -2.91
CA LEU A 346 1.57 18.39 -3.02
C LEU A 346 0.15 18.77 -3.47
N CYS A 347 -0.33 19.89 -2.96
CA CYS A 347 -1.54 20.52 -3.45
C CYS A 347 -1.37 22.03 -3.42
N VAL A 348 -1.78 22.71 -4.50
CA VAL A 348 -1.95 24.16 -4.54
C VAL A 348 -3.33 24.51 -5.06
N ILE A 349 -3.98 25.42 -4.36
CA ILE A 349 -5.30 25.93 -4.65
C ILE A 349 -5.15 27.43 -4.88
N GLU A 350 -5.65 27.94 -6.01
CA GLU A 350 -5.64 29.35 -6.31
C GLU A 350 -7.04 29.93 -6.14
N LYS A 351 -7.12 31.00 -5.36
CA LYS A 351 -8.34 31.75 -5.08
C LYS A 351 -8.19 33.18 -5.55
N ARG A 352 -9.18 33.69 -6.25
CA ARG A 352 -9.26 35.11 -6.66
C ARG A 352 -9.63 35.96 -5.45
N THR A 353 -9.04 37.12 -5.36
CA THR A 353 -9.41 38.22 -4.45
C THR A 353 -9.69 39.46 -5.26
N ASP A 354 -10.24 40.50 -4.62
CA ASP A 354 -10.63 41.75 -5.31
C ASP A 354 -9.48 42.37 -6.16
N ASN A 355 -8.24 42.28 -5.69
CA ASN A 355 -7.07 42.94 -6.31
C ASN A 355 -5.91 41.98 -6.67
N SER A 356 -6.01 40.67 -6.36
CA SER A 356 -4.91 39.73 -6.52
C SER A 356 -5.39 38.28 -6.55
N THR A 357 -4.45 37.36 -6.67
CA THR A 357 -4.68 35.94 -6.43
C THR A 357 -4.03 35.52 -5.11
N PHE A 358 -4.71 34.70 -4.36
CA PHE A 358 -4.24 34.10 -3.12
C PHE A 358 -4.04 32.59 -3.35
N LYS A 359 -2.88 32.06 -2.96
CA LYS A 359 -2.56 30.64 -3.07
C LYS A 359 -2.39 30.03 -1.69
N TYR A 360 -2.97 28.85 -1.52
CA TYR A 360 -2.82 28.03 -0.34
C TYR A 360 -2.88 26.55 -0.73
N GLY A 361 -2.49 25.67 0.18
CA GLY A 361 -2.54 24.26 -0.10
C GLY A 361 -1.81 23.46 0.96
N PHE A 362 -1.22 22.34 0.57
CA PHE A 362 -0.51 21.50 1.53
C PHE A 362 0.64 20.70 0.92
N VAL A 363 1.59 20.36 1.79
CA VAL A 363 2.67 19.40 1.53
C VAL A 363 2.56 18.28 2.55
N SER A 364 2.62 17.02 2.10
CA SER A 364 2.49 15.86 2.99
C SER A 364 3.63 14.86 2.83
N THR A 365 4.04 14.23 3.93
CA THR A 365 4.95 13.07 3.90
C THR A 365 4.23 11.79 3.50
N GLY A 366 2.93 11.72 3.77
CA GLY A 366 2.03 10.57 3.52
C GLY A 366 1.24 10.65 2.23
N ASN A 367 0.85 9.49 1.71
CA ASN A 367 -0.05 9.43 0.56
C ASN A 367 -1.41 10.03 0.89
N LEU A 368 -2.02 10.68 -0.11
CA LEU A 368 -3.38 11.22 0.00
C LEU A 368 -4.40 10.07 -0.18
N ASN A 369 -4.49 9.23 0.85
CA ASN A 369 -5.31 8.03 0.84
C ASN A 369 -5.90 7.77 2.23
N GLU A 370 -7.21 7.77 2.32
CA GLU A 370 -8.00 7.71 3.54
C GLU A 370 -7.77 6.42 4.35
N LYS A 371 -7.41 5.32 3.68
CA LYS A 371 -7.15 4.03 4.33
C LYS A 371 -5.75 4.01 4.95
N THR A 372 -4.74 4.46 4.19
CA THR A 372 -3.36 4.43 4.68
C THR A 372 -3.11 5.47 5.77
N ALA A 373 -3.82 6.60 5.76
CA ALA A 373 -3.73 7.62 6.80
C ALA A 373 -4.15 7.14 8.20
N LYS A 374 -4.89 6.05 8.29
CA LYS A 374 -5.28 5.40 9.57
C LYS A 374 -4.21 4.46 10.12
N LEU A 375 -3.24 4.08 9.30
CA LEU A 375 -2.25 3.04 9.62
C LEU A 375 -0.81 3.57 9.62
N TYR A 376 -0.57 4.72 8.97
CA TYR A 376 0.75 5.29 8.78
C TYR A 376 0.91 6.56 9.61
N SER A 377 2.05 6.70 10.28
CA SER A 377 2.40 7.97 10.89
C SER A 377 2.99 8.90 9.84
N ASP A 378 2.29 9.98 9.55
CA ASP A 378 2.68 10.98 8.57
C ASP A 378 2.33 12.39 9.02
N PHE A 379 2.92 13.39 8.37
CA PHE A 379 2.61 14.79 8.57
C PHE A 379 2.03 15.42 7.31
N CYS A 380 1.15 16.39 7.49
CA CYS A 380 0.63 17.24 6.42
C CYS A 380 0.65 18.70 6.90
N LEU A 381 1.45 19.52 6.22
CA LEU A 381 1.53 20.95 6.46
C LEU A 381 0.57 21.67 5.52
N MET A 382 -0.47 22.28 6.05
CA MET A 382 -1.33 23.20 5.32
C MET A 382 -0.76 24.61 5.48
N THR A 383 -0.52 25.29 4.38
CA THR A 383 0.17 26.58 4.37
C THR A 383 -0.29 27.47 3.21
N SER A 384 -0.13 28.78 3.39
CA SER A 384 -0.22 29.79 2.33
C SER A 384 1.11 30.49 2.09
N HIS A 385 2.21 29.89 2.58
CA HIS A 385 3.54 30.48 2.41
C HIS A 385 3.86 30.65 0.92
N LYS A 386 4.00 31.90 0.49
CA LYS A 386 4.14 32.29 -0.92
C LYS A 386 5.22 31.50 -1.66
N GLY A 387 6.41 31.39 -1.07
CA GLY A 387 7.54 30.69 -1.68
C GLY A 387 7.28 29.18 -1.86
N ILE A 388 6.60 28.53 -0.90
CA ILE A 388 6.23 27.12 -1.02
C ILE A 388 5.21 26.94 -2.15
N MET A 389 4.19 27.80 -2.23
CA MET A 389 3.17 27.71 -3.27
C MET A 389 3.77 27.95 -4.67
N GLU A 390 4.66 28.93 -4.82
CA GLU A 390 5.38 29.19 -6.07
C GLU A 390 6.29 28.01 -6.48
N ASP A 391 6.92 27.35 -5.52
CA ASP A 391 7.75 26.18 -5.80
C ASP A 391 6.90 24.95 -6.21
N ILE A 392 5.69 24.78 -5.65
CA ILE A 392 4.74 23.77 -6.10
C ILE A 392 4.29 24.04 -7.54
N ASP A 393 3.97 25.29 -7.90
CA ASP A 393 3.62 25.63 -9.28
C ASP A 393 4.73 25.25 -10.27
N LYS A 394 6.00 25.55 -9.94
CA LYS A 394 7.16 25.14 -10.76
C LYS A 394 7.25 23.62 -10.96
N VAL A 395 6.87 22.85 -9.93
CA VAL A 395 6.79 21.38 -10.07
C VAL A 395 5.74 20.99 -11.11
N PHE A 396 4.53 21.57 -11.04
CA PHE A 396 3.48 21.26 -12.01
C PHE A 396 3.83 21.73 -13.42
N ASP A 397 4.46 22.90 -13.56
CA ASP A 397 4.93 23.39 -14.85
C ASP A 397 5.99 22.46 -15.46
N THR A 398 6.89 21.94 -14.63
CA THR A 398 7.89 20.95 -15.05
C THR A 398 7.24 19.62 -15.45
N LEU A 399 6.20 19.17 -14.73
CA LEU A 399 5.49 17.93 -15.03
C LEU A 399 4.65 18.00 -16.32
N ARG A 400 4.21 19.20 -16.73
CA ARG A 400 3.50 19.42 -18.01
C ARG A 400 4.45 19.36 -19.21
N ASN A 401 5.71 19.71 -19.03
CA ASN A 401 6.70 19.76 -20.12
C ASN A 401 7.41 18.40 -20.25
N GLU A 402 6.77 17.44 -20.91
CA GLU A 402 7.25 16.05 -21.07
C GLU A 402 8.64 15.93 -21.74
N ASP A 403 9.03 16.91 -22.59
CA ASP A 403 10.28 16.91 -23.36
C ASP A 403 11.50 17.37 -22.56
N GLN A 404 11.34 17.81 -21.33
CA GLN A 404 12.47 18.30 -20.53
C GLN A 404 13.18 17.11 -19.85
N ASN A 405 14.42 16.92 -20.27
CA ASN A 405 15.35 16.07 -19.54
C ASN A 405 15.56 16.67 -18.16
N LEU A 406 14.86 16.12 -17.14
CA LEU A 406 14.83 16.63 -15.77
C LEU A 406 16.18 16.57 -15.05
N ASP A 407 17.24 16.06 -15.69
CA ASP A 407 18.59 16.04 -15.19
C ASP A 407 19.18 17.46 -15.23
N GLY A 408 18.64 18.35 -14.39
CA GLY A 408 19.14 19.70 -14.19
C GLY A 408 18.13 20.84 -14.36
N ASN A 409 16.87 20.56 -14.71
CA ASN A 409 15.91 21.61 -15.10
C ASN A 409 14.87 22.02 -14.04
N LEU A 410 14.83 21.36 -12.86
CA LEU A 410 14.10 21.96 -11.75
C LEU A 410 14.91 23.18 -11.26
N PRO A 411 14.35 24.39 -11.29
CA PRO A 411 15.09 25.56 -10.81
C PRO A 411 15.38 25.42 -9.32
N PRO A 412 16.51 25.96 -8.85
CA PRO A 412 16.76 26.01 -7.42
C PRO A 412 15.58 26.69 -6.74
N SER A 413 15.06 26.06 -5.70
CA SER A 413 13.99 26.58 -4.89
C SER A 413 14.54 26.94 -3.52
N GLY A 414 14.05 28.03 -2.94
CA GLY A 414 14.47 28.45 -1.61
C GLY A 414 13.71 27.77 -0.48
N ASN A 415 12.59 27.08 -0.79
CA ASN A 415 11.64 26.58 0.20
C ASN A 415 11.42 25.08 0.12
N ILE A 416 11.54 24.46 -1.06
CA ILE A 416 11.35 23.03 -1.26
C ILE A 416 12.62 22.42 -1.86
N LEU A 417 13.14 21.36 -1.24
CA LEU A 417 14.27 20.61 -1.75
C LEU A 417 13.79 19.49 -2.69
N PHE A 418 14.12 19.58 -3.97
CA PHE A 418 13.74 18.61 -4.97
C PHE A 418 14.74 17.46 -5.11
N SER A 419 14.27 16.24 -5.03
CA SER A 419 15.04 15.05 -5.39
C SER A 419 14.74 14.66 -6.84
N PRO A 420 15.77 14.28 -7.62
CA PRO A 420 17.17 14.03 -7.25
C PRO A 420 18.08 15.26 -7.36
N THR A 421 17.60 16.38 -7.85
CA THR A 421 18.44 17.49 -8.34
C THR A 421 19.26 18.17 -7.23
N TYR A 422 18.61 18.73 -6.22
CA TYR A 422 19.28 19.54 -5.21
C TYR A 422 19.26 18.93 -3.80
N MET A 423 18.29 18.10 -3.47
CA MET A 423 18.04 17.64 -2.09
C MET A 423 19.29 17.06 -1.41
N ARG A 424 20.03 16.18 -2.08
CA ARG A 424 21.23 15.56 -1.49
C ARG A 424 22.31 16.62 -1.19
N HIS A 425 22.54 17.52 -2.14
CA HIS A 425 23.54 18.56 -2.01
C HIS A 425 23.24 19.49 -0.82
N GLU A 426 22.01 19.97 -0.72
CA GLU A 426 21.57 20.85 0.37
C GLU A 426 21.62 20.16 1.74
N ILE A 427 21.18 18.91 1.82
CA ILE A 427 21.32 18.13 3.07
C ILE A 427 22.78 17.99 3.46
N MET A 428 23.69 17.74 2.53
CA MET A 428 25.12 17.67 2.83
C MET A 428 25.65 19.02 3.32
N GLN A 429 25.21 20.16 2.77
CA GLN A 429 25.60 21.49 3.26
C GLN A 429 25.07 21.76 4.69
N PHE A 430 23.85 21.34 5.02
CA PHE A 430 23.34 21.45 6.39
C PHE A 430 24.18 20.62 7.36
N ILE A 431 24.59 19.41 6.97
CA ILE A 431 25.49 18.57 7.79
C ILE A 431 26.87 19.25 7.91
N ASP A 432 27.41 19.84 6.82
CA ASP A 432 28.69 20.55 6.87
C ASP A 432 28.68 21.73 7.83
N LYS A 433 27.56 22.45 7.93
CA LYS A 433 27.42 23.54 8.90
C LYS A 433 27.46 23.02 10.34
N GLU A 434 26.75 21.91 10.62
CA GLU A 434 26.83 21.28 11.94
C GLU A 434 28.26 20.78 12.28
N ILE A 435 28.99 20.28 11.28
CA ILE A 435 30.40 19.89 11.44
C ILE A 435 31.26 21.13 11.81
N GLN A 436 31.06 22.27 11.16
CA GLN A 436 31.78 23.49 11.48
C GLN A 436 31.47 23.99 12.89
N GLU A 437 30.22 23.94 13.33
CA GLU A 437 29.81 24.31 14.67
C GLU A 437 30.48 23.40 15.73
N ALA A 438 30.45 22.09 15.51
CA ALA A 438 31.10 21.12 16.41
C ALA A 438 32.61 21.32 16.51
N LYS A 439 33.31 21.54 15.38
CA LYS A 439 34.75 21.85 15.36
C LYS A 439 35.09 23.13 16.07
N ALA A 440 34.17 24.09 16.12
CA ALA A 440 34.31 25.33 16.87
C ALA A 440 33.90 25.20 18.36
N ASN A 441 33.67 23.97 18.84
CA ASN A 441 33.19 23.67 20.20
C ASN A 441 31.84 24.35 20.52
N ARG A 442 30.98 24.56 19.51
CA ARG A 442 29.62 25.05 19.69
C ARG A 442 28.60 23.91 19.57
N LYS A 443 27.38 24.17 20.01
CA LYS A 443 26.31 23.19 19.95
C LYS A 443 26.04 22.81 18.49
N ALA A 444 26.05 21.52 18.19
CA ALA A 444 25.73 20.94 16.88
C ALA A 444 24.85 19.70 17.08
N HIS A 445 23.72 19.67 16.38
CA HIS A 445 22.71 18.62 16.58
C HIS A 445 21.94 18.32 15.31
N ILE A 446 21.84 17.05 14.98
CA ILE A 446 21.07 16.53 13.84
C ILE A 446 20.08 15.48 14.36
N ILE A 447 18.79 15.61 13.96
CA ILE A 447 17.78 14.58 14.17
C ILE A 447 17.23 14.17 12.81
N ILE A 448 17.22 12.86 12.52
CA ILE A 448 16.74 12.33 11.25
C ILE A 448 15.72 11.22 11.50
N LYS A 449 14.49 11.40 11.00
CA LYS A 449 13.50 10.35 10.91
C LYS A 449 13.26 10.02 9.43
N ILE A 450 13.54 8.79 9.03
CA ILE A 450 13.46 8.34 7.63
C ILE A 450 13.05 6.86 7.53
N ASN A 451 12.61 6.46 6.34
CA ASN A 451 12.27 5.06 6.09
C ASN A 451 13.49 4.16 5.96
N SER A 452 14.55 4.64 5.31
CA SER A 452 15.76 3.87 5.03
C SER A 452 16.97 4.79 4.92
N LEU A 453 18.12 4.34 5.40
CA LEU A 453 19.41 4.98 5.25
C LEU A 453 20.34 4.06 4.44
N SER A 454 20.45 4.30 3.13
CA SER A 454 21.27 3.50 2.21
C SER A 454 22.14 4.33 1.26
N ASP A 455 21.97 5.65 1.22
CA ASP A 455 22.79 6.54 0.39
C ASP A 455 24.22 6.60 0.91
N LYS A 456 25.16 6.10 0.11
CA LYS A 456 26.57 5.99 0.50
C LYS A 456 27.24 7.34 0.79
N GLN A 457 26.86 8.39 0.07
CA GLN A 457 27.46 9.71 0.25
C GLN A 457 26.96 10.39 1.53
N LEU A 458 25.66 10.31 1.80
CA LEU A 458 25.06 10.80 3.04
C LEU A 458 25.59 10.04 4.27
N ILE A 459 25.73 8.71 4.19
CA ILE A 459 26.31 7.91 5.28
C ILE A 459 27.74 8.38 5.58
N LYS A 460 28.55 8.58 4.53
CA LYS A 460 29.92 9.10 4.68
C LYS A 460 29.93 10.46 5.37
N LYS A 461 29.02 11.36 4.95
CA LYS A 461 28.91 12.70 5.52
C LYS A 461 28.46 12.67 6.99
N LEU A 462 27.55 11.77 7.36
CA LEU A 462 27.17 11.56 8.76
C LEU A 462 28.34 10.99 9.60
N TYR A 463 29.21 10.18 9.01
CA TYR A 463 30.42 9.72 9.69
C TYR A 463 31.39 10.86 9.99
N GLU A 464 31.64 11.75 8.99
CA GLU A 464 32.43 12.96 9.20
C GLU A 464 31.85 13.85 10.33
N ALA A 465 30.52 13.94 10.40
CA ALA A 465 29.84 14.68 11.48
C ALA A 465 30.02 14.01 12.86
N ALA A 466 29.91 12.70 12.95
CA ALA A 466 30.12 11.92 14.17
C ALA A 466 31.59 12.03 14.67
N GLU A 467 32.55 12.01 13.72
CA GLU A 467 33.98 12.22 14.00
C GLU A 467 34.28 13.66 14.47
N ALA A 468 33.52 14.64 14.00
CA ALA A 468 33.62 16.02 14.45
C ALA A 468 32.91 16.28 15.80
N GLY A 469 32.17 15.33 16.34
CA GLY A 469 31.46 15.44 17.61
C GLY A 469 30.06 16.03 17.54
N VAL A 470 29.43 16.05 16.35
CA VAL A 470 28.03 16.41 16.19
C VAL A 470 27.16 15.39 16.92
N ASN A 471 26.13 15.83 17.64
CA ASN A 471 25.12 14.94 18.22
C ASN A 471 24.14 14.50 17.14
N ILE A 472 24.09 13.20 16.83
CA ILE A 472 23.27 12.65 15.75
C ILE A 472 22.30 11.62 16.32
N GLN A 473 21.01 11.89 16.18
CA GLN A 473 19.93 10.99 16.59
C GLN A 473 19.10 10.59 15.39
N MET A 474 18.78 9.30 15.25
CA MET A 474 18.08 8.79 14.10
C MET A 474 16.94 7.85 14.48
N ILE A 475 15.82 7.99 13.78
CA ILE A 475 14.72 7.01 13.77
C ILE A 475 14.65 6.45 12.35
N VAL A 476 15.07 5.19 12.17
CA VAL A 476 15.10 4.53 10.85
C VAL A 476 14.26 3.26 10.90
N ARG A 477 13.18 3.26 10.14
CA ARG A 477 12.20 2.16 10.15
C ARG A 477 12.69 0.88 9.48
N GLY A 478 13.37 1.00 8.34
CA GLY A 478 13.72 -0.12 7.47
C GLY A 478 15.23 -0.31 7.35
N ILE A 479 15.74 -0.26 6.12
CA ILE A 479 17.15 -0.51 5.83
C ILE A 479 18.03 0.53 6.51
N TYR A 480 19.01 0.06 7.27
CA TYR A 480 20.02 0.88 7.95
C TYR A 480 21.41 0.37 7.61
N CYS A 481 22.14 1.12 6.76
CA CYS A 481 23.47 0.72 6.26
C CYS A 481 24.63 1.45 6.97
N ALA A 482 24.39 2.17 8.06
CA ALA A 482 25.44 2.80 8.86
C ALA A 482 25.87 1.91 10.02
N LYS A 483 27.12 2.11 10.48
CA LYS A 483 27.69 1.42 11.65
C LYS A 483 28.60 2.38 12.39
N ASN A 484 28.46 2.45 13.72
CA ASN A 484 29.35 3.24 14.55
C ASN A 484 30.80 2.79 14.41
N GLN A 485 31.73 3.74 14.32
CA GLN A 485 33.18 3.54 14.23
C GLN A 485 33.85 3.94 15.53
N LYS A 486 35.02 3.37 15.79
CA LYS A 486 35.85 3.73 16.99
C LYS A 486 36.38 5.16 16.92
N THR A 487 36.43 5.75 15.72
CA THR A 487 36.88 7.13 15.45
C THR A 487 35.87 8.18 15.82
N PHE A 488 34.62 7.82 16.05
CA PHE A 488 33.55 8.79 16.33
C PHE A 488 33.74 9.39 17.73
N ILE A 489 33.79 10.71 17.81
CA ILE A 489 33.77 11.45 19.08
C ILE A 489 32.41 11.25 19.78
N LYS A 490 31.33 11.27 19.00
CA LYS A 490 29.98 10.90 19.46
C LYS A 490 29.41 9.81 18.58
N PRO A 491 28.91 8.72 19.15
CA PRO A 491 28.27 7.69 18.37
C PRO A 491 26.96 8.22 17.71
N ILE A 492 26.60 7.67 16.58
CA ILE A 492 25.28 7.89 15.98
C ILE A 492 24.27 7.06 16.79
N GLU A 493 23.35 7.73 17.46
CA GLU A 493 22.24 7.08 18.15
C GLU A 493 21.13 6.76 17.16
N SER A 494 20.76 5.48 17.04
CA SER A 494 19.73 5.06 16.11
C SER A 494 18.78 4.07 16.74
N ILE A 495 17.48 4.31 16.52
CA ILE A 495 16.39 3.42 16.96
C ILE A 495 15.47 3.11 15.78
N SER A 496 14.68 2.06 15.95
CA SER A 496 13.52 1.76 15.08
C SER A 496 12.28 1.67 15.95
N ILE A 497 11.20 2.26 15.48
CA ILE A 497 9.88 2.16 16.13
C ILE A 497 9.06 1.18 15.28
N VAL A 498 8.54 0.17 15.96
CA VAL A 498 7.71 -0.89 15.37
C VAL A 498 6.44 -1.04 16.20
N ASP A 499 5.45 -1.71 15.65
CA ASP A 499 4.23 -2.20 16.28
C ASP A 499 2.94 -1.50 15.80
N GLU A 500 2.40 -0.52 16.51
CA GLU A 500 1.03 -0.04 16.31
C GLU A 500 0.80 0.61 14.93
N TYR A 501 1.72 1.50 14.52
CA TYR A 501 1.64 2.23 13.26
C TYR A 501 2.89 2.04 12.42
N LEU A 502 2.73 2.17 11.10
CA LEU A 502 3.87 2.22 10.20
C LEU A 502 4.52 3.61 10.27
N GLU A 503 5.72 3.69 10.83
CA GLU A 503 6.50 4.92 10.90
C GLU A 503 6.96 5.34 9.50
N HIS A 504 6.22 6.26 8.87
CA HIS A 504 6.41 6.61 7.45
C HIS A 504 6.90 8.04 7.23
N ALA A 505 6.64 8.94 8.16
CA ALA A 505 7.05 10.33 8.05
C ALA A 505 8.58 10.46 7.89
N ARG A 506 8.99 11.45 7.10
CA ARG A 506 10.38 11.84 6.91
C ARG A 506 10.55 13.24 7.45
N VAL A 507 11.44 13.38 8.44
CA VAL A 507 11.75 14.66 9.09
C VAL A 507 13.25 14.75 9.27
N LEU A 508 13.84 15.86 8.89
CA LEU A 508 15.23 16.18 9.12
C LEU A 508 15.30 17.49 9.89
N TYR A 509 16.02 17.50 10.99
CA TYR A 509 16.24 18.67 11.83
C TYR A 509 17.73 18.93 11.96
N PHE A 510 18.12 20.19 11.81
CA PHE A 510 19.47 20.69 12.00
C PHE A 510 19.41 21.88 12.95
N TYR A 511 20.28 21.89 13.97
CA TYR A 511 20.31 22.97 14.95
C TYR A 511 20.75 24.31 14.35
N HIS A 512 21.62 24.27 13.34
CA HIS A 512 21.99 25.38 12.46
C HIS A 512 22.39 26.65 13.21
N ALA A 513 23.26 26.53 14.22
CA ALA A 513 23.71 27.63 15.09
C ALA A 513 22.58 28.36 15.85
N GLY A 514 21.44 27.69 16.05
CA GLY A 514 20.27 28.24 16.76
C GLY A 514 19.16 28.77 15.83
N GLU A 515 19.37 28.76 14.52
CA GLU A 515 18.31 29.15 13.56
C GLU A 515 17.29 28.02 13.27
N GLU A 516 17.57 26.81 13.71
CA GLU A 516 16.78 25.59 13.58
C GLU A 516 16.13 25.41 12.19
N LYS A 517 16.63 24.48 11.40
CA LYS A 517 16.07 24.10 10.09
C LYS A 517 15.37 22.73 10.21
N MET A 518 14.14 22.68 9.73
CA MET A 518 13.36 21.44 9.72
C MET A 518 12.77 21.20 8.31
#